data_63351e42659a642ca9eb6c795d739532
#
_entry.id   63351e42659a642ca9eb6c795d739532
#
_cell.length_a   1.000
_cell.length_b   1.000
_cell.length_c   1.000
_cell.angle_alpha   90.00
_cell.angle_beta   90.00
_cell.angle_gamma   90.00
#
_symmetry.space_group_name_H-M   'P 1'
#
loop_
_entity.id
_entity.type
_entity.pdbx_description
1 polymer ?
#
loop_
_entity_poly.entity_id
_entity_poly.type
_entity_poly.pdbx_seq_one_letter_code
_entity_poly.pdbx_strand_id
1 'polypeptide(L)'
;MPLFAVVSRLTSQKGLDLVLEALPGLLEQGGQLALLGAGDPVLQEGFLAAAAEHPGQVGVQIGYHEAFSHRIMGGADVILVPSRFEPCGLTQLYGLKYGTLPLVRRTGGLADTVSDSSLENLADGIASGFVFEDSNAWSLLRAIRRAFVLWSRPSLWRFVQRQAMTMDFSWQVAAKSYRELYYRLK
;
A
#
# COMPACT_ATOMS: atom_id res chain seq x y z
N MET A 1 -5.15 -16.76 3.27
CA MET A 1 -5.87 -15.60 2.66
C MET A 1 -5.05 -14.36 2.93
N PRO A 2 -4.67 -13.57 1.93
CA PRO A 2 -3.93 -12.34 2.18
C PRO A 2 -4.84 -11.26 2.79
N LEU A 3 -4.30 -10.53 3.76
CA LEU A 3 -4.94 -9.38 4.39
C LEU A 3 -4.43 -8.10 3.74
N PHE A 4 -5.34 -7.39 3.09
CA PHE A 4 -5.11 -6.05 2.56
C PHE A 4 -5.51 -5.02 3.61
N ALA A 5 -4.77 -3.92 3.68
CA ALA A 5 -5.02 -2.87 4.66
C ALA A 5 -5.14 -1.50 4.01
N VAL A 6 -5.92 -0.64 4.64
CA VAL A 6 -5.98 0.80 4.38
C VAL A 6 -5.82 1.53 5.71
N VAL A 7 -4.83 2.41 5.80
CA VAL A 7 -4.67 3.35 6.92
C VAL A 7 -4.52 4.74 6.31
N SER A 8 -5.61 5.49 6.24
CA SER A 8 -5.63 6.74 5.48
C SER A 8 -6.80 7.65 5.87
N ARG A 9 -6.71 8.92 5.50
CA ARG A 9 -7.90 9.78 5.39
C ARG A 9 -8.79 9.28 4.25
N LEU A 10 -10.08 9.19 4.49
CA LEU A 10 -11.05 8.76 3.48
C LEU A 10 -11.43 9.96 2.60
N THR A 11 -10.65 10.19 1.56
CA THR A 11 -10.86 11.30 0.61
C THR A 11 -10.66 10.83 -0.83
N SER A 12 -11.26 11.51 -1.79
CA SER A 12 -11.08 11.22 -3.22
C SER A 12 -9.62 11.35 -3.66
N GLN A 13 -8.85 12.28 -3.06
CA GLN A 13 -7.41 12.42 -3.30
C GLN A 13 -6.65 11.13 -2.98
N LYS A 14 -7.06 10.42 -1.94
CA LYS A 14 -6.44 9.15 -1.52
C LYS A 14 -6.91 7.94 -2.34
N GLY A 15 -7.85 8.13 -3.28
CA GLY A 15 -8.32 7.09 -4.19
C GLY A 15 -9.11 5.97 -3.52
N LEU A 16 -9.75 6.25 -2.38
CA LEU A 16 -10.44 5.21 -1.59
C LEU A 16 -11.75 4.75 -2.24
N ASP A 17 -12.32 5.56 -3.11
CA ASP A 17 -13.40 5.19 -4.02
C ASP A 17 -12.97 4.04 -4.96
N LEU A 18 -11.73 4.05 -5.44
CA LEU A 18 -11.18 2.96 -6.26
C LEU A 18 -11.07 1.65 -5.47
N VAL A 19 -10.74 1.74 -4.18
CA VAL A 19 -10.71 0.56 -3.30
C VAL A 19 -12.10 -0.01 -3.12
N LEU A 20 -13.09 0.83 -2.86
CA LEU A 20 -14.48 0.42 -2.69
C LEU A 20 -15.03 -0.24 -3.96
N GLU A 21 -14.73 0.33 -5.13
CA GLU A 21 -15.12 -0.23 -6.43
C GLU A 21 -14.40 -1.56 -6.75
N ALA A 22 -13.13 -1.71 -6.37
CA ALA A 22 -12.36 -2.93 -6.58
C ALA A 22 -12.61 -4.03 -5.53
N LEU A 23 -13.27 -3.69 -4.43
CA LEU A 23 -13.45 -4.57 -3.28
C LEU A 23 -14.14 -5.90 -3.61
N PRO A 24 -15.23 -5.96 -4.39
CA PRO A 24 -15.84 -7.24 -4.77
C PRO A 24 -14.83 -8.19 -5.39
N GLY A 25 -14.04 -7.71 -6.36
CA GLY A 25 -13.04 -8.54 -7.03
C GLY A 25 -11.84 -8.93 -6.14
N LEU A 26 -11.56 -8.20 -5.07
CA LEU A 26 -10.60 -8.58 -4.03
C LEU A 26 -11.15 -9.74 -3.17
N LEU A 27 -12.41 -9.63 -2.75
CA LEU A 27 -13.08 -10.62 -1.91
C LEU A 27 -13.34 -11.94 -2.65
N GLU A 28 -13.74 -11.89 -3.93
CA GLU A 28 -13.91 -13.05 -4.80
C GLU A 28 -12.62 -13.88 -4.94
N GLN A 29 -11.45 -13.25 -4.87
CA GLN A 29 -10.16 -13.93 -4.88
C GLN A 29 -9.77 -14.50 -3.51
N GLY A 30 -10.59 -14.34 -2.50
CA GLY A 30 -10.35 -14.82 -1.13
C GLY A 30 -9.48 -13.87 -0.30
N GLY A 31 -9.42 -12.58 -0.63
CA GLY A 31 -8.75 -11.57 0.19
C GLY A 31 -9.62 -11.10 1.36
N GLN A 32 -8.98 -10.42 2.29
CA GLN A 32 -9.61 -9.70 3.39
C GLN A 32 -9.19 -8.24 3.37
N LEU A 33 -10.02 -7.34 3.88
CA LEU A 33 -9.71 -5.91 4.01
C LEU A 33 -9.82 -5.47 5.46
N ALA A 34 -8.78 -4.81 5.98
CA ALA A 34 -8.81 -4.06 7.23
C ALA A 34 -8.64 -2.56 6.93
N LEU A 35 -9.61 -1.74 7.34
CA LEU A 35 -9.58 -0.29 7.09
C LEU A 35 -9.64 0.49 8.40
N LEU A 36 -8.71 1.42 8.56
CA LEU A 36 -8.71 2.45 9.59
C LEU A 36 -8.62 3.83 8.93
N GLY A 37 -9.60 4.67 9.16
CA GLY A 37 -9.59 6.04 8.64
C GLY A 37 -10.87 6.80 8.88
N ALA A 38 -10.85 8.08 8.56
CA ALA A 38 -12.03 8.95 8.60
C ALA A 38 -11.94 10.01 7.51
N GLY A 39 -13.07 10.56 7.10
CA GLY A 39 -13.11 11.62 6.09
C GLY A 39 -14.48 11.78 5.46
N ASP A 40 -14.57 11.63 4.16
CA ASP A 40 -15.81 11.77 3.40
C ASP A 40 -16.91 10.82 3.90
N PRO A 41 -18.09 11.34 4.28
CA PRO A 41 -19.20 10.52 4.79
C PRO A 41 -19.63 9.41 3.81
N VAL A 42 -19.67 9.69 2.51
CA VAL A 42 -20.08 8.71 1.49
C VAL A 42 -19.12 7.53 1.46
N LEU A 43 -17.80 7.79 1.56
CA LEU A 43 -16.80 6.72 1.63
C LEU A 43 -16.91 5.95 2.96
N GLN A 44 -17.13 6.63 4.08
CA GLN A 44 -17.32 5.97 5.36
C GLN A 44 -18.53 5.02 5.32
N GLU A 45 -19.68 5.52 4.85
CA GLU A 45 -20.91 4.73 4.71
C GLU A 45 -20.70 3.53 3.78
N GLY A 46 -20.04 3.72 2.62
CA GLY A 46 -19.75 2.66 1.68
C GLY A 46 -18.89 1.54 2.29
N PHE A 47 -17.85 1.87 3.04
CA PHE A 47 -17.01 0.86 3.69
C PHE A 47 -17.71 0.18 4.87
N LEU A 48 -18.53 0.91 5.63
CA LEU A 48 -19.33 0.32 6.70
C LEU A 48 -20.39 -0.65 6.16
N ALA A 49 -21.03 -0.29 5.04
CA ALA A 49 -21.97 -1.18 4.35
C ALA A 49 -21.24 -2.46 3.88
N ALA A 50 -20.09 -2.33 3.24
CA ALA A 50 -19.29 -3.48 2.82
C ALA A 50 -18.86 -4.38 3.99
N ALA A 51 -18.53 -3.79 5.15
CA ALA A 51 -18.23 -4.57 6.36
C ALA A 51 -19.45 -5.34 6.91
N ALA A 52 -20.64 -4.75 6.80
CA ALA A 52 -21.89 -5.40 7.20
C ALA A 52 -22.29 -6.54 6.23
N GLU A 53 -22.04 -6.36 4.93
CA GLU A 53 -22.31 -7.37 3.90
C GLU A 53 -21.32 -8.54 3.91
N HIS A 54 -20.05 -8.29 4.33
CA HIS A 54 -18.97 -9.28 4.30
C HIS A 54 -18.32 -9.49 5.68
N PRO A 55 -19.09 -9.96 6.68
CA PRO A 55 -18.56 -10.18 8.02
C PRO A 55 -17.42 -11.21 8.01
N GLY A 56 -16.32 -10.90 8.70
CA GLY A 56 -15.12 -11.73 8.74
C GLY A 56 -14.18 -11.58 7.54
N GLN A 57 -14.59 -10.89 6.48
CA GLN A 57 -13.72 -10.56 5.35
C GLN A 57 -13.38 -9.06 5.31
N VAL A 58 -14.28 -8.18 5.71
CA VAL A 58 -14.08 -6.73 5.75
C VAL A 58 -14.23 -6.22 7.18
N GLY A 59 -13.15 -5.62 7.70
CA GLY A 59 -13.13 -4.96 9.00
C GLY A 59 -12.89 -3.45 8.83
N VAL A 60 -13.77 -2.63 9.39
CA VAL A 60 -13.72 -1.16 9.27
C VAL A 60 -13.76 -0.52 10.63
N GLN A 61 -12.82 0.36 10.90
CA GLN A 61 -12.85 1.27 12.04
C GLN A 61 -12.78 2.71 11.55
N ILE A 62 -13.83 3.47 11.79
CA ILE A 62 -13.84 4.90 11.49
C ILE A 62 -13.16 5.66 12.62
N GLY A 63 -12.26 6.55 12.25
CA GLY A 63 -11.52 7.40 13.18
C GLY A 63 -10.01 7.35 13.02
N TYR A 64 -9.32 7.98 13.96
CA TYR A 64 -7.87 7.93 14.09
C TYR A 64 -7.47 7.18 15.36
N HIS A 65 -6.59 6.20 15.23
CA HIS A 65 -6.08 5.43 16.36
C HIS A 65 -4.65 4.97 16.07
N GLU A 66 -3.67 5.68 16.58
CA GLU A 66 -2.25 5.45 16.26
C GLU A 66 -1.78 4.03 16.59
N ALA A 67 -1.99 3.57 17.82
CA ALA A 67 -1.57 2.22 18.22
C ALA A 67 -2.23 1.12 17.37
N PHE A 68 -3.48 1.33 16.94
CA PHE A 68 -4.17 0.37 16.08
C PHE A 68 -3.66 0.44 14.63
N SER A 69 -3.27 1.63 14.13
CA SER A 69 -2.65 1.76 12.81
C SER A 69 -1.36 0.93 12.69
N HIS A 70 -0.53 0.92 13.74
CA HIS A 70 0.67 0.09 13.80
C HIS A 70 0.36 -1.41 13.83
N ARG A 71 -0.72 -1.82 14.52
CA ARG A 71 -1.16 -3.23 14.52
C ARG A 71 -1.66 -3.67 13.14
N ILE A 72 -2.43 -2.83 12.46
CA ILE A 72 -2.86 -3.08 11.07
C ILE A 72 -1.63 -3.18 10.18
N MET A 73 -0.71 -2.22 10.30
CA MET A 73 0.50 -2.19 9.50
C MET A 73 1.37 -3.43 9.71
N GLY A 74 1.54 -3.88 10.96
CA GLY A 74 2.34 -5.07 11.25
C GLY A 74 1.62 -6.42 11.04
N GLY A 75 0.31 -6.41 10.89
CA GLY A 75 -0.51 -7.63 10.73
C GLY A 75 -0.99 -7.89 9.31
N ALA A 76 -0.94 -6.90 8.44
CA ALA A 76 -1.38 -7.04 7.06
C ALA A 76 -0.27 -7.58 6.13
N ASP A 77 -0.68 -8.17 5.02
CA ASP A 77 0.22 -8.59 3.95
C ASP A 77 0.49 -7.45 2.95
N VAL A 78 -0.53 -6.67 2.64
CA VAL A 78 -0.48 -5.58 1.64
C VAL A 78 -1.10 -4.31 2.21
N ILE A 79 -0.44 -3.17 2.04
CA ILE A 79 -1.02 -1.85 2.32
C ILE A 79 -1.40 -1.13 1.02
N LEU A 80 -2.67 -0.76 0.88
CA LEU A 80 -3.20 -0.07 -0.30
C LEU A 80 -3.01 1.43 -0.17
N VAL A 81 -2.32 2.04 -1.14
CA VAL A 81 -2.10 3.50 -1.22
C VAL A 81 -2.40 3.99 -2.66
N PRO A 82 -3.68 3.96 -3.09
CA PRO A 82 -4.07 4.24 -4.46
C PRO A 82 -4.23 5.74 -4.73
N SER A 83 -3.44 6.58 -4.10
CA SER A 83 -3.57 8.04 -4.14
C SER A 83 -3.53 8.60 -5.56
N ARG A 84 -4.44 9.52 -5.88
CA ARG A 84 -4.42 10.29 -7.13
C ARG A 84 -3.29 11.30 -7.15
N PHE A 85 -2.94 11.81 -5.99
CA PHE A 85 -1.83 12.73 -5.78
C PHE A 85 -1.19 12.48 -4.43
N GLU A 86 0.13 12.24 -4.41
CA GLU A 86 0.90 11.97 -3.20
C GLU A 86 2.32 12.53 -3.35
N PRO A 87 2.61 13.74 -2.83
CA PRO A 87 3.94 14.36 -2.99
C PRO A 87 5.07 13.54 -2.38
N CYS A 88 4.83 12.92 -1.23
CA CYS A 88 5.80 12.09 -0.52
C CYS A 88 5.16 10.76 -0.10
N GLY A 89 4.19 10.82 0.83
CA GLY A 89 3.59 9.66 1.49
C GLY A 89 4.50 9.07 2.58
N LEU A 90 3.90 8.72 3.71
CA LEU A 90 4.58 7.97 4.77
C LEU A 90 4.03 6.55 4.90
N THR A 91 2.78 6.34 4.53
CA THR A 91 2.09 5.05 4.69
C THR A 91 2.83 3.91 3.99
N GLN A 92 3.30 4.12 2.75
CA GLN A 92 4.09 3.12 2.03
C GLN A 92 5.45 2.87 2.70
N LEU A 93 6.09 3.91 3.26
CA LEU A 93 7.37 3.76 3.95
C LEU A 93 7.22 2.94 5.24
N TYR A 94 6.14 3.16 5.98
CA TYR A 94 5.79 2.31 7.11
C TYR A 94 5.53 0.87 6.65
N GLY A 95 4.76 0.67 5.58
CA GLY A 95 4.53 -0.65 4.99
C GLY A 95 5.85 -1.36 4.69
N LEU A 96 6.76 -0.73 3.96
CA LEU A 96 8.10 -1.26 3.67
C LEU A 96 8.84 -1.67 4.95
N LYS A 97 8.84 -0.80 5.97
CA LYS A 97 9.54 -1.06 7.22
C LYS A 97 8.95 -2.22 8.03
N TYR A 98 7.63 -2.41 8.00
CA TYR A 98 6.94 -3.52 8.67
C TYR A 98 6.93 -4.82 7.85
N GLY A 99 7.36 -4.80 6.58
CA GLY A 99 7.27 -5.93 5.67
C GLY A 99 5.87 -6.15 5.11
N THR A 100 4.99 -5.16 5.23
CA THR A 100 3.66 -5.12 4.62
C THR A 100 3.82 -4.48 3.25
N LEU A 101 3.71 -5.28 2.18
CA LEU A 101 4.08 -4.81 0.84
C LEU A 101 3.15 -3.69 0.35
N PRO A 102 3.67 -2.52 0.00
CA PRO A 102 2.83 -1.45 -0.53
C PRO A 102 2.29 -1.79 -1.92
N LEU A 103 1.00 -1.53 -2.14
CA LEU A 103 0.38 -1.51 -3.45
C LEU A 103 -0.05 -0.08 -3.73
N VAL A 104 0.63 0.57 -4.63
CA VAL A 104 0.58 2.02 -4.81
C VAL A 104 0.26 2.40 -6.26
N ARG A 105 -0.34 3.58 -6.46
CA ARG A 105 -0.38 4.18 -7.80
C ARG A 105 0.95 4.88 -8.10
N ARG A 106 1.38 4.84 -9.37
CA ARG A 106 2.60 5.53 -9.83
C ARG A 106 2.37 7.05 -9.85
N THR A 107 2.67 7.71 -8.71
CA THR A 107 2.55 9.17 -8.59
C THR A 107 3.47 9.70 -7.49
N GLY A 108 4.15 10.81 -7.73
CA GLY A 108 5.02 11.50 -6.78
C GLY A 108 5.92 10.57 -5.98
N GLY A 109 6.00 10.77 -4.67
CA GLY A 109 6.86 9.98 -3.79
C GLY A 109 6.53 8.48 -3.73
N LEU A 110 5.33 8.06 -4.13
CA LEU A 110 5.01 6.63 -4.24
C LEU A 110 5.81 5.97 -5.37
N ALA A 111 5.94 6.67 -6.52
CA ALA A 111 6.72 6.20 -7.65
C ALA A 111 8.22 6.12 -7.34
N ASP A 112 8.71 7.01 -6.45
CA ASP A 112 10.13 7.09 -6.10
C ASP A 112 10.54 6.07 -5.02
N THR A 113 9.57 5.54 -4.27
CA THR A 113 9.84 4.75 -3.06
C THR A 113 9.42 3.29 -3.17
N VAL A 114 8.63 2.91 -4.17
CA VAL A 114 8.15 1.53 -4.35
C VAL A 114 8.55 1.00 -5.72
N SER A 115 9.35 -0.07 -5.73
CA SER A 115 9.72 -0.80 -6.95
C SER A 115 8.72 -1.92 -7.20
N ASP A 116 8.11 -1.92 -8.40
CA ASP A 116 7.10 -2.90 -8.76
C ASP A 116 7.65 -4.35 -8.76
N SER A 117 6.83 -5.30 -8.37
CA SER A 117 7.13 -6.73 -8.47
C SER A 117 6.89 -7.25 -9.89
N SER A 118 7.53 -6.59 -10.89
CA SER A 118 7.64 -7.09 -12.25
C SER A 118 8.63 -8.25 -12.33
N LEU A 119 8.59 -9.01 -13.42
CA LEU A 119 9.52 -10.15 -13.61
C LEU A 119 10.98 -9.68 -13.61
N GLU A 120 11.25 -8.54 -14.24
CA GLU A 120 12.57 -7.91 -14.29
C GLU A 120 13.05 -7.52 -12.89
N ASN A 121 12.24 -6.76 -12.15
CA ASN A 121 12.59 -6.31 -10.80
C ASN A 121 12.72 -7.47 -9.80
N LEU A 122 11.97 -8.55 -9.99
CA LEU A 122 12.12 -9.77 -9.20
C LEU A 122 13.44 -10.48 -9.51
N ALA A 123 13.84 -10.55 -10.79
CA ALA A 123 15.10 -11.13 -11.22
C ALA A 123 16.30 -10.30 -10.73
N ASP A 124 16.17 -8.96 -10.77
CA ASP A 124 17.21 -8.03 -10.31
C ASP A 124 17.26 -7.90 -8.77
N GLY A 125 16.28 -8.46 -8.05
CA GLY A 125 16.24 -8.44 -6.58
C GLY A 125 15.89 -7.08 -5.99
N ILE A 126 15.24 -6.18 -6.74
CA ILE A 126 14.90 -4.81 -6.30
C ILE A 126 13.41 -4.60 -6.02
N ALA A 127 12.56 -5.61 -6.29
CA ALA A 127 11.13 -5.53 -6.04
C ALA A 127 10.82 -5.27 -4.56
N SER A 128 9.92 -4.34 -4.28
CA SER A 128 9.56 -3.96 -2.90
C SER A 128 8.05 -3.79 -2.67
N GLY A 129 7.23 -3.90 -3.72
CA GLY A 129 5.78 -3.76 -3.63
C GLY A 129 5.12 -3.92 -4.99
N PHE A 130 3.96 -3.34 -5.16
CA PHE A 130 3.16 -3.40 -6.39
C PHE A 130 2.82 -1.99 -6.84
N VAL A 131 2.94 -1.73 -8.15
CA VAL A 131 2.66 -0.42 -8.74
C VAL A 131 1.62 -0.57 -9.85
N PHE A 132 0.64 0.33 -9.90
CA PHE A 132 -0.31 0.45 -11.00
C PHE A 132 -0.31 1.89 -11.54
N GLU A 133 -0.74 2.07 -12.80
CA GLU A 133 -0.61 3.34 -13.51
C GLU A 133 -1.89 4.17 -13.45
N ASP A 134 -2.97 3.65 -14.04
CA ASP A 134 -4.19 4.40 -14.26
C ASP A 134 -5.01 4.55 -12.99
N SER A 135 -5.53 5.75 -12.74
CA SER A 135 -6.39 6.04 -11.59
C SER A 135 -7.81 5.51 -11.77
N ASN A 136 -7.95 4.18 -11.87
CA ASN A 136 -9.22 3.48 -11.96
C ASN A 136 -9.17 2.13 -11.23
N ALA A 137 -10.35 1.62 -10.87
CA ALA A 137 -10.48 0.37 -10.11
C ALA A 137 -9.98 -0.86 -10.87
N TRP A 138 -10.09 -0.88 -12.20
CA TRP A 138 -9.62 -2.01 -13.00
C TRP A 138 -8.09 -2.15 -12.93
N SER A 139 -7.35 -1.02 -13.05
CA SER A 139 -5.89 -1.01 -12.92
C SER A 139 -5.45 -1.41 -11.51
N LEU A 140 -6.15 -0.92 -10.47
CA LEU A 140 -5.95 -1.35 -9.08
C LEU A 140 -6.19 -2.85 -8.91
N LEU A 141 -7.29 -3.39 -9.44
CA LEU A 141 -7.63 -4.81 -9.33
C LEU A 141 -6.60 -5.71 -10.03
N ARG A 142 -6.03 -5.27 -11.15
CA ARG A 142 -4.93 -5.99 -11.81
C ARG A 142 -3.69 -6.08 -10.91
N ALA A 143 -3.36 -5.00 -10.18
CA ALA A 143 -2.24 -5.03 -9.22
C ALA A 143 -2.57 -5.92 -8.02
N ILE A 144 -3.80 -5.90 -7.53
CA ILE A 144 -4.29 -6.82 -6.48
C ILE A 144 -4.11 -8.28 -6.94
N ARG A 145 -4.50 -8.63 -8.17
CA ARG A 145 -4.29 -9.98 -8.72
C ARG A 145 -2.82 -10.39 -8.73
N ARG A 146 -1.91 -9.48 -9.06
CA ARG A 146 -0.46 -9.76 -9.00
C ARG A 146 0.00 -10.01 -7.57
N ALA A 147 -0.56 -9.29 -6.60
CA ALA A 147 -0.27 -9.53 -5.18
C ALA A 147 -0.70 -10.95 -4.75
N PHE A 148 -1.89 -11.41 -5.16
CA PHE A 148 -2.33 -12.80 -4.92
C PHE A 148 -1.39 -13.83 -5.55
N VAL A 149 -0.98 -13.62 -6.79
CA VAL A 149 -0.04 -14.53 -7.49
C VAL A 149 1.30 -14.60 -6.75
N LEU A 150 1.83 -13.46 -6.29
CA LEU A 150 3.08 -13.44 -5.54
C LEU A 150 2.91 -14.06 -4.15
N TRP A 151 1.81 -13.74 -3.45
CA TRP A 151 1.49 -14.27 -2.12
C TRP A 151 1.36 -15.80 -2.12
N SER A 152 0.84 -16.41 -3.21
CA SER A 152 0.77 -17.85 -3.38
C SER A 152 2.15 -18.54 -3.53
N ARG A 153 3.23 -17.77 -3.59
CA ARG A 153 4.62 -18.24 -3.69
C ARG A 153 5.43 -17.82 -2.46
N PRO A 154 5.34 -18.51 -1.33
CA PRO A 154 5.83 -18.05 -0.04
C PRO A 154 7.33 -17.69 -0.01
N SER A 155 8.17 -18.38 -0.77
CA SER A 155 9.59 -18.10 -0.83
C SER A 155 9.88 -16.76 -1.52
N LEU A 156 9.19 -16.48 -2.63
CA LEU A 156 9.33 -15.26 -3.40
C LEU A 156 8.70 -14.07 -2.64
N TRP A 157 7.52 -14.30 -2.01
CA TRP A 157 6.89 -13.31 -1.14
C TRP A 157 7.85 -12.83 -0.03
N ARG A 158 8.44 -13.79 0.71
CA ARG A 158 9.40 -13.49 1.78
C ARG A 158 10.68 -12.83 1.27
N PHE A 159 11.09 -13.13 0.05
CA PHE A 159 12.22 -12.44 -0.59
C PHE A 159 11.91 -10.96 -0.79
N VAL A 160 10.75 -10.63 -1.40
CA VAL A 160 10.32 -9.23 -1.61
C VAL A 160 10.11 -8.50 -0.27
N GLN A 161 9.51 -9.15 0.73
CA GLN A 161 9.38 -8.57 2.08
C GLN A 161 10.73 -8.19 2.69
N ARG A 162 11.72 -9.10 2.63
CA ARG A 162 13.06 -8.81 3.16
C ARG A 162 13.71 -7.66 2.41
N GLN A 163 13.60 -7.64 1.09
CA GLN A 163 14.10 -6.52 0.28
C GLN A 163 13.44 -5.20 0.69
N ALA A 164 12.11 -5.17 0.81
CA ALA A 164 11.37 -3.99 1.26
C ALA A 164 11.86 -3.48 2.63
N MET A 165 12.07 -4.38 3.59
CA MET A 165 12.51 -4.03 4.95
C MET A 165 13.97 -3.53 5.03
N THR A 166 14.80 -3.79 4.02
CA THR A 166 16.19 -3.30 3.97
C THR A 166 16.29 -1.87 3.42
N MET A 167 15.23 -1.36 2.80
CA MET A 167 15.25 -0.02 2.22
C MET A 167 15.40 1.04 3.32
N ASP A 168 16.32 1.97 3.10
CA ASP A 168 16.63 3.05 4.07
C ASP A 168 16.18 4.41 3.53
N PHE A 169 15.15 4.96 4.16
CA PHE A 169 14.62 6.31 3.92
C PHE A 169 14.90 7.25 5.08
N SER A 170 15.95 6.98 5.86
CA SER A 170 16.32 7.80 7.03
C SER A 170 16.87 9.17 6.62
N TRP A 171 16.84 10.08 7.59
CA TRP A 171 17.45 11.40 7.43
C TRP A 171 18.97 11.35 7.16
N GLN A 172 19.66 10.28 7.58
CA GLN A 172 21.08 10.09 7.27
C GLN A 172 21.33 9.99 5.77
N VAL A 173 20.48 9.28 5.05
CA VAL A 173 20.56 9.16 3.57
C VAL A 173 20.29 10.53 2.92
N ALA A 174 19.22 11.20 3.31
CA ALA A 174 18.88 12.52 2.79
C ALA A 174 19.99 13.56 3.10
N ALA A 175 20.49 13.59 4.33
CA ALA A 175 21.56 14.52 4.73
C ALA A 175 22.86 14.30 3.94
N LYS A 176 23.19 13.05 3.57
CA LYS A 176 24.33 12.74 2.72
C LYS A 176 24.18 13.37 1.33
N SER A 177 23.02 13.24 0.71
CA SER A 177 22.72 13.83 -0.60
C SER A 177 22.79 15.35 -0.59
N TYR A 178 22.24 16.00 0.46
CA TYR A 178 22.36 17.44 0.64
C TYR A 178 23.82 17.89 0.81
N ARG A 179 24.61 17.15 1.60
CA ARG A 179 26.02 17.44 1.79
C ARG A 179 26.81 17.35 0.47
N GLU A 180 26.56 16.32 -0.34
CA GLU A 180 27.17 16.17 -1.66
C GLU A 180 26.81 17.33 -2.60
N LEU A 181 25.55 17.79 -2.57
CA LEU A 181 25.12 18.96 -3.33
C LEU A 181 25.92 20.21 -2.92
N TYR A 182 26.06 20.49 -1.62
CA TYR A 182 26.82 21.64 -1.13
C TYR A 182 28.31 21.59 -1.52
N TYR A 183 28.91 20.39 -1.56
CA TYR A 183 30.30 20.25 -2.01
C TYR A 183 30.50 20.53 -3.51
N ARG A 184 29.48 20.28 -4.35
CA ARG A 184 29.53 20.58 -5.79
C ARG A 184 29.33 22.06 -6.10
N LEU A 185 28.80 22.85 -5.17
CA LEU A 185 28.58 24.28 -5.34
C LEU A 185 29.76 25.15 -4.87
N LYS A 186 30.81 24.55 -4.32
CA LYS A 186 32.08 25.18 -3.98
C LYS A 186 33.08 25.06 -5.13
#